data_ee8c1ba53ea2deb7bccd1ffeb2ac3de7
#
_entry.id   ee8c1ba53ea2deb7bccd1ffeb2ac3de7
#
_cell.length_a   1.000
_cell.length_b   1.000
_cell.length_c   1.000
_cell.angle_alpha   90.00
_cell.angle_beta   90.00
_cell.angle_gamma   90.00
#
_symmetry.space_group_name_H-M   'P 1'
#
loop_
_entity.id
_entity.type
_entity.pdbx_description
1 polymer ?
#
loop_
_entity_poly.entity_id
_entity_poly.type
_entity_poly.pdbx_seq_one_letter_code
_entity_poly.pdbx_strand_id
1 'polypeptide(L)'
;MTVNDPSVIAELSELAERYETALMANDLPTLDGMFWQSPHVVRLGIGENLYGIESIAAFRAARPGGSPPRRVLRMTISSFGHDLGVINVEFQRIGAAVIGRQSQSWVRFAEGWRIVAAHVSLMGGGH
;
A
#
# COMPACT_ATOMS: atom_id res chain seq x y z
N MET A 1 -1.73 -7.31 -24.53
CA MET A 1 -1.01 -7.33 -23.23
C MET A 1 -1.45 -8.54 -22.42
N THR A 2 -0.57 -9.10 -21.65
CA THR A 2 -0.91 -10.23 -20.77
C THR A 2 -1.47 -9.70 -19.46
N VAL A 3 -2.65 -10.18 -19.08
CA VAL A 3 -3.26 -9.85 -17.79
C VAL A 3 -2.97 -10.99 -16.80
N ASN A 4 -2.52 -10.65 -15.61
CA ASN A 4 -2.25 -11.59 -14.52
C ASN A 4 -1.22 -12.68 -14.88
N ASP A 5 -0.10 -12.26 -15.49
CA ASP A 5 1.03 -13.16 -15.71
C ASP A 5 1.45 -13.78 -14.37
N PRO A 6 1.52 -15.13 -14.26
CA PRO A 6 1.80 -15.78 -12.98
C PRO A 6 3.11 -15.35 -12.33
N SER A 7 4.16 -15.07 -13.11
CA SER A 7 5.45 -14.64 -12.54
C SER A 7 5.36 -13.21 -11.97
N VAL A 8 4.61 -12.34 -12.62
CA VAL A 8 4.40 -10.96 -12.14
C VAL A 8 3.53 -10.97 -10.88
N ILE A 9 2.45 -11.76 -10.88
CA ILE A 9 1.61 -11.92 -9.68
C ILE A 9 2.44 -12.43 -8.50
N ALA A 10 3.35 -13.38 -8.72
CA ALA A 10 4.22 -13.90 -7.67
C ALA A 10 5.12 -12.80 -7.08
N GLU A 11 5.72 -11.95 -7.93
CA GLU A 11 6.52 -10.82 -7.47
C GLU A 11 5.70 -9.84 -6.62
N LEU A 12 4.52 -9.47 -7.11
CA LEU A 12 3.64 -8.54 -6.40
C LEU A 12 3.12 -9.13 -5.09
N SER A 13 2.85 -10.43 -5.05
CA SER A 13 2.42 -11.11 -3.84
C SER A 13 3.49 -11.06 -2.75
N GLU A 14 4.74 -11.26 -3.12
CA GLU A 14 5.87 -11.13 -2.19
C GLU A 14 6.01 -9.71 -1.67
N LEU A 15 5.87 -8.72 -2.54
CA LEU A 15 5.91 -7.30 -2.15
C LEU A 15 4.76 -6.95 -1.20
N ALA A 16 3.57 -7.48 -1.45
CA ALA A 16 2.40 -7.27 -0.60
C ALA A 16 2.65 -7.80 0.83
N GLU A 17 3.24 -8.99 0.93
CA GLU A 17 3.59 -9.57 2.24
C GLU A 17 4.65 -8.75 2.95
N ARG A 18 5.68 -8.30 2.24
CA ARG A 18 6.74 -7.45 2.80
C ARG A 18 6.18 -6.12 3.27
N TYR A 19 5.26 -5.53 2.51
CA TYR A 19 4.61 -4.29 2.91
C TYR A 19 3.83 -4.47 4.21
N GLU A 20 3.03 -5.53 4.31
CA GLU A 20 2.24 -5.81 5.50
C GLU A 20 3.13 -6.03 6.74
N THR A 21 4.21 -6.79 6.58
CA THR A 21 5.17 -7.02 7.65
C THR A 21 5.82 -5.72 8.12
N ALA A 22 6.27 -4.90 7.19
CA ALA A 22 6.89 -3.61 7.50
C ALA A 22 5.90 -2.66 8.18
N LEU A 23 4.64 -2.65 7.71
CA LEU A 23 3.59 -1.81 8.29
C LEU A 23 3.31 -2.17 9.74
N MET A 24 3.21 -3.46 10.05
CA MET A 24 2.94 -3.92 11.41
C MET A 24 4.15 -3.73 12.34
N ALA A 25 5.35 -3.74 11.81
CA ALA A 25 6.59 -3.50 12.56
C ALA A 25 6.96 -2.01 12.63
N ASN A 26 6.21 -1.14 11.96
CA ASN A 26 6.55 0.29 11.81
C ASN A 26 7.97 0.48 11.26
N ASP A 27 8.33 -0.32 10.29
CA ASP A 27 9.64 -0.28 9.63
C ASP A 27 9.64 0.83 8.58
N LEU A 28 9.93 2.05 9.02
CA LEU A 28 9.85 3.24 8.17
C LEU A 28 10.78 3.19 6.96
N PRO A 29 12.06 2.80 7.09
CA PRO A 29 12.94 2.73 5.92
C PRO A 29 12.40 1.80 4.83
N THR A 30 11.88 0.64 5.21
CA THR A 30 11.31 -0.30 4.24
C THR A 30 10.03 0.27 3.61
N LEU A 31 9.12 0.81 4.42
CA LEU A 31 7.87 1.39 3.91
C LEU A 31 8.13 2.55 2.95
N ASP A 32 8.98 3.50 3.35
CA ASP A 32 9.28 4.66 2.53
C ASP A 32 10.00 4.26 1.23
N GLY A 33 10.87 3.25 1.29
CA GLY A 33 11.60 2.73 0.14
C GLY A 33 10.74 1.99 -0.88
N MET A 34 9.55 1.54 -0.48
CA MET A 34 8.60 0.88 -1.40
C MET A 34 7.83 1.88 -2.26
N PHE A 35 7.81 3.15 -1.89
CA PHE A 35 7.15 4.20 -2.66
C PHE A 35 8.10 4.80 -3.69
N TRP A 36 7.53 5.25 -4.79
CA TRP A 36 8.26 5.97 -5.83
C TRP A 36 8.87 7.24 -5.23
N GLN A 37 10.19 7.38 -5.35
CA GLN A 37 10.95 8.50 -4.80
C GLN A 37 10.80 9.73 -5.71
N SER A 38 9.61 10.31 -5.69
CA SER A 38 9.23 11.37 -6.62
C SER A 38 8.30 12.38 -5.93
N PRO A 39 8.32 13.65 -6.36
CA PRO A 39 7.29 14.61 -5.93
C PRO A 39 5.90 14.28 -6.49
N HIS A 40 5.78 13.33 -7.40
CA HIS A 40 4.52 12.97 -8.06
C HIS A 40 3.81 11.77 -7.46
N VAL A 41 4.40 11.08 -6.50
CA VAL A 41 3.71 9.97 -5.83
C VAL A 41 2.58 10.51 -4.94
N VAL A 42 1.44 9.82 -4.94
CA VAL A 42 0.25 10.27 -4.18
C VAL A 42 -0.17 9.18 -3.22
N ARG A 43 -0.45 9.58 -1.97
CA ARG A 43 -1.07 8.69 -0.99
C ARG A 43 -2.23 9.42 -0.31
N LEU A 44 -3.43 8.92 -0.55
CA LEU A 44 -4.64 9.44 0.09
C LEU A 44 -4.99 8.51 1.26
N GLY A 45 -4.91 9.03 2.46
CA GLY A 45 -5.20 8.28 3.67
C GLY A 45 -6.61 8.56 4.20
N ILE A 46 -6.91 8.02 5.37
CA ILE A 46 -8.23 8.15 5.99
C ILE A 46 -8.52 9.61 6.35
N GLY A 47 -7.52 10.31 6.85
CA GLY A 47 -7.68 11.69 7.30
C GLY A 47 -6.73 12.68 6.65
N GLU A 48 -5.92 12.25 5.68
CA GLU A 48 -4.88 13.09 5.09
C GLU A 48 -4.72 12.84 3.59
N ASN A 49 -4.30 13.88 2.87
CA ASN A 49 -3.90 13.79 1.47
C ASN A 49 -2.42 14.14 1.39
N LEU A 50 -1.61 13.20 0.91
CA LEU A 50 -0.15 13.34 0.86
C LEU A 50 0.33 13.33 -0.59
N TYR A 51 1.04 14.36 -0.96
CA TYR A 51 1.56 14.53 -2.32
C TYR A 51 3.08 14.62 -2.26
N GLY A 52 3.75 13.68 -2.91
CA GLY A 52 5.19 13.57 -2.94
C GLY A 52 5.77 12.73 -1.81
N ILE A 53 6.94 12.16 -2.07
CA ILE A 53 7.59 11.25 -1.12
C ILE A 53 7.98 11.95 0.20
N GLU A 54 8.34 13.22 0.13
CA GLU A 54 8.70 13.95 1.36
C GLU A 54 7.52 14.06 2.32
N SER A 55 6.32 14.35 1.80
CA SER A 55 5.11 14.42 2.61
C SER A 55 4.73 13.06 3.19
N ILE A 56 4.88 12.00 2.41
CA ILE A 56 4.59 10.63 2.85
C ILE A 56 5.53 10.23 3.99
N ALA A 57 6.82 10.44 3.81
CA ALA A 57 7.83 10.11 4.82
C ALA A 57 7.64 10.93 6.10
N ALA A 58 7.36 12.23 5.97
CA ALA A 58 7.14 13.11 7.11
C ALA A 58 5.91 12.69 7.92
N PHE A 59 4.82 12.31 7.24
CA PHE A 59 3.62 11.82 7.91
C PHE A 59 3.89 10.55 8.73
N ARG A 60 4.60 9.59 8.15
CA ARG A 60 4.96 8.36 8.86
C ARG A 60 5.86 8.63 10.06
N ALA A 61 6.86 9.49 9.89
CA ALA A 61 7.80 9.84 10.97
C ALA A 61 7.12 10.54 12.14
N ALA A 62 6.08 11.33 11.86
CA ALA A 62 5.34 12.09 12.88
C ALA A 62 4.24 11.27 13.57
N ARG A 63 3.90 10.08 13.06
CA ARG A 63 2.79 9.28 13.57
C ARG A 63 3.22 8.47 14.79
N PRO A 64 2.68 8.75 15.98
CA PRO A 64 3.03 7.97 17.17
C PRO A 64 2.60 6.51 17.05
N GLY A 65 3.53 5.59 17.28
CA GLY A 65 3.24 4.16 17.29
C GLY A 65 2.98 3.53 15.93
N GLY A 66 3.01 4.31 14.85
CA GLY A 66 2.78 3.80 13.50
C GLY A 66 1.33 3.43 13.20
N SER A 67 1.13 2.54 12.24
CA SER A 67 -0.21 2.06 11.86
C SER A 67 -0.81 1.20 12.98
N PRO A 68 -2.11 1.36 13.28
CA PRO A 68 -2.77 0.45 14.21
C PRO A 68 -2.69 -1.00 13.73
N PRO A 69 -2.59 -1.97 14.65
CA PRO A 69 -2.55 -3.37 14.26
C PRO A 69 -3.83 -3.77 13.52
N ARG A 70 -3.66 -4.55 12.47
CA ARG A 70 -4.76 -4.98 11.60
C ARG A 70 -4.54 -6.39 11.09
N ARG A 71 -5.60 -7.02 10.62
CA ARG A 71 -5.51 -8.27 9.89
C ARG A 71 -6.06 -8.07 8.49
N VAL A 72 -5.47 -8.75 7.53
CA VAL A 72 -5.95 -8.75 6.15
C VAL A 72 -7.09 -9.74 6.03
N LEU A 73 -8.23 -9.29 5.51
CA LEU A 73 -9.40 -10.12 5.29
C LEU A 73 -9.41 -10.68 3.86
N ARG A 74 -9.00 -9.87 2.90
CA ARG A 74 -8.94 -10.25 1.50
C ARG A 74 -7.88 -9.43 0.79
N MET A 75 -7.13 -10.08 -0.10
CA MET A 75 -6.14 -9.43 -0.95
C MET A 75 -6.39 -9.84 -2.39
N THR A 76 -6.50 -8.87 -3.27
CA THR A 76 -6.69 -9.10 -4.71
C THR A 76 -5.55 -8.44 -5.44
N ILE A 77 -4.78 -9.23 -6.18
CA ILE A 77 -3.62 -8.76 -6.93
C ILE A 77 -3.91 -8.94 -8.42
N SER A 78 -3.69 -7.89 -9.19
CA SER A 78 -3.84 -7.92 -10.65
C SER A 78 -2.61 -7.30 -11.29
N SER A 79 -2.23 -7.82 -12.45
CA SER A 79 -1.14 -7.24 -13.23
C SER A 79 -1.55 -7.06 -14.69
N PHE A 80 -0.92 -6.08 -15.34
CA PHE A 80 -1.22 -5.69 -16.71
C PHE A 80 0.11 -5.51 -17.44
N GLY A 81 0.41 -6.41 -18.39
CA GLY A 81 1.75 -6.52 -18.93
C GLY A 81 2.72 -7.02 -17.87
N HIS A 82 3.97 -6.53 -17.94
CA HIS A 82 5.02 -6.97 -17.02
C HIS A 82 5.40 -5.91 -15.97
N ASP A 83 4.96 -4.68 -16.15
CA ASP A 83 5.48 -3.54 -15.40
C ASP A 83 4.43 -2.75 -14.62
N LEU A 84 3.17 -3.21 -14.58
CA LEU A 84 2.10 -2.54 -13.86
C LEU A 84 1.30 -3.56 -13.05
N GLY A 85 1.07 -3.24 -11.78
CA GLY A 85 0.26 -4.05 -10.90
C GLY A 85 -0.63 -3.22 -9.99
N VAL A 86 -1.73 -3.82 -9.56
CA VAL A 86 -2.66 -3.22 -8.61
C VAL A 86 -2.91 -4.23 -7.49
N ILE A 87 -2.76 -3.77 -6.25
CA ILE A 87 -3.02 -4.58 -5.06
C ILE A 87 -4.14 -3.92 -4.27
N ASN A 88 -5.25 -4.65 -4.11
CA ASN A 88 -6.39 -4.22 -3.31
C ASN A 88 -6.48 -5.07 -2.06
N VAL A 89 -6.64 -4.43 -0.91
CA VAL A 89 -6.70 -5.10 0.39
C VAL A 89 -7.94 -4.64 1.14
N GLU A 90 -8.67 -5.61 1.69
CA GLU A 90 -9.68 -5.36 2.72
C GLU A 90 -9.06 -5.77 4.04
N PHE A 91 -9.14 -4.91 5.04
CA PHE A 91 -8.54 -5.17 6.34
C PHE A 91 -9.47 -4.78 7.47
N GLN A 92 -9.19 -5.27 8.64
CA GLN A 92 -9.90 -4.90 9.85
C GLN A 92 -8.88 -4.64 10.96
N ARG A 93 -8.95 -3.46 11.56
CA ARG A 93 -8.11 -3.14 12.71
C ARG A 93 -8.54 -3.98 13.91
N ILE A 94 -7.56 -4.43 14.69
CA ILE A 94 -7.84 -5.23 15.87
C ILE A 94 -8.67 -4.40 16.85
N GLY A 95 -9.79 -4.97 17.29
CA GLY A 95 -10.71 -4.30 18.21
C GLY A 95 -11.71 -3.36 17.56
N ALA A 96 -11.73 -3.25 16.24
CA ALA A 96 -12.67 -2.40 15.50
C ALA A 96 -13.58 -3.26 14.62
N ALA A 97 -14.83 -2.81 14.42
CA ALA A 97 -15.78 -3.48 13.55
C ALA A 97 -15.72 -3.00 12.11
N VAL A 98 -15.22 -1.79 11.88
CA VAL A 98 -15.22 -1.15 10.56
C VAL A 98 -14.20 -1.81 9.65
N ILE A 99 -14.60 -2.06 8.41
CA ILE A 99 -13.73 -2.62 7.37
C ILE A 99 -12.96 -1.48 6.69
N GLY A 100 -11.65 -1.65 6.60
CA GLY A 100 -10.78 -0.75 5.85
C GLY A 100 -10.50 -1.28 4.47
N ARG A 101 -10.13 -0.38 3.57
CA ARG A 101 -9.77 -0.73 2.19
C ARG A 101 -8.52 0.03 1.79
N GLN A 102 -7.62 -0.67 1.12
CA GLN A 102 -6.37 -0.11 0.65
C GLN A 102 -6.16 -0.52 -0.80
N SER A 103 -5.87 0.44 -1.66
CA SER A 103 -5.50 0.19 -3.05
C SER A 103 -4.12 0.77 -3.29
N GLN A 104 -3.26 0.01 -3.97
CA GLN A 104 -1.92 0.45 -4.35
C GLN A 104 -1.71 0.15 -5.82
N SER A 105 -1.22 1.15 -6.55
CA SER A 105 -0.75 0.97 -7.93
C SER A 105 0.76 0.88 -7.92
N TRP A 106 1.28 -0.19 -8.50
CA TRP A 106 2.71 -0.51 -8.55
C TRP A 106 3.21 -0.44 -9.98
N VAL A 107 4.38 0.14 -10.15
CA VAL A 107 5.08 0.20 -11.44
C VAL A 107 6.48 -0.36 -11.28
N ARG A 108 6.91 -1.19 -12.23
CA ARG A 108 8.29 -1.69 -12.26
C ARG A 108 9.17 -0.70 -13.01
N PHE A 109 10.03 -0.03 -12.26
CA PHE A 109 11.07 0.85 -12.79
C PHE A 109 12.36 0.04 -12.97
N ALA A 110 13.40 0.69 -13.49
CA ALA A 110 14.71 0.06 -13.65
C ALA A 110 15.27 -0.44 -12.31
N GLU A 111 15.05 0.32 -11.23
CA GLU A 111 15.49 -0.04 -9.87
C GLU A 111 14.55 -1.01 -9.15
N GLY A 112 13.43 -1.39 -9.75
CA GLY A 112 12.47 -2.34 -9.19
C GLY A 112 11.07 -1.78 -9.04
N TRP A 113 10.22 -2.56 -8.40
CA TRP A 113 8.81 -2.19 -8.18
C TRP A 113 8.67 -1.08 -7.14
N ARG A 114 7.82 -0.10 -7.46
CA ARG A 114 7.50 1.01 -6.54
C ARG A 114 6.01 1.33 -6.59
N ILE A 115 5.47 1.76 -5.46
CA ILE A 115 4.09 2.24 -5.36
C ILE A 115 4.06 3.68 -5.89
N VAL A 116 3.24 3.92 -6.91
CA VAL A 116 3.11 5.26 -7.52
C VAL A 116 1.86 5.99 -7.04
N ALA A 117 0.86 5.25 -6.55
CA ALA A 117 -0.35 5.81 -5.97
C ALA A 117 -0.92 4.83 -4.94
N ALA A 118 -1.46 5.35 -3.86
CA ALA A 118 -2.10 4.55 -2.82
C ALA A 118 -3.29 5.30 -2.24
N HIS A 119 -4.30 4.53 -1.80
CA HIS A 119 -5.49 5.08 -1.18
C HIS A 119 -5.96 4.15 -0.08
N VAL A 120 -6.18 4.70 1.10
CA VAL A 120 -6.73 3.98 2.26
C VAL A 120 -8.00 4.66 2.69
N SER A 121 -9.06 3.87 2.91
CA SER A 121 -10.34 4.38 3.37
C SER A 121 -10.98 3.40 4.34
N LEU A 122 -11.98 3.86 5.07
CA LEU A 122 -12.84 3.01 5.88
C LEU A 122 -14.23 3.00 5.28
N MET A 123 -14.91 1.85 5.33
CA MET A 123 -16.30 1.79 4.91
C MET A 123 -17.13 2.64 5.86
N GLY A 124 -18.07 3.39 5.29
CA GLY A 124 -18.99 4.19 6.09
C GLY A 124 -19.75 3.32 7.06
N GLY A 125 -19.76 3.72 8.32
CA GLY A 125 -20.39 2.95 9.36
C GLY A 125 -21.90 2.98 9.28
N GLY A 126 -22.51 1.88 9.45
CA GLY A 126 -23.82 1.59 9.90
C GLY A 126 -24.93 2.63 9.75
N HIS A 127 -25.28 2.88 8.58
CA HIS A 127 -26.52 3.64 8.39
C HIS A 127 -27.68 2.69 8.23
#